data_61e44d7944a788917a211e4080872e58
#
_entry.id   61e44d7944a788917a211e4080872e58
#
_cell.length_a   1.000
_cell.length_b   1.000
_cell.length_c   1.000
_cell.angle_alpha   90.00
_cell.angle_beta   90.00
_cell.angle_gamma   90.00
#
_symmetry.space_group_name_H-M   'P 1'
#
loop_
_entity.id
_entity.type
_entity.pdbx_description
1 polymer ?
#
loop_
_entity_poly.entity_id
_entity_poly.type
_entity_poly.pdbx_seq_one_letter_code
_entity_poly.pdbx_strand_id
1 'polypeptide(L)'
;MKVFRGRAGVPSEKRSATFSGAVYGDSIMPVTDKVSVGSVNFAPGARTFWHSHEQGQILQVTSGSGFVCLDGGEPQVIRTGDVAWIAAGERHWHGASGDSYMVHTATTLGTTTWQEEVAEEVYRKAVGPGGPKIA
;
A
#
# COMPACT_ATOMS: atom_id res chain seq x y z
N MET A 1 -1.91 -25.98 11.45
CA MET A 1 -2.78 -24.79 11.44
C MET A 1 -2.30 -23.81 12.50
N LYS A 2 -2.26 -22.53 12.19
CA LYS A 2 -1.93 -21.46 13.14
C LYS A 2 -3.00 -20.37 13.08
N VAL A 3 -3.32 -19.79 14.24
CA VAL A 3 -4.25 -18.67 14.33
C VAL A 3 -3.49 -17.48 14.91
N PHE A 4 -3.44 -16.39 14.16
CA PHE A 4 -2.85 -15.14 14.59
C PHE A 4 -3.96 -14.20 15.06
N ARG A 5 -3.77 -13.57 16.22
CA ARG A 5 -4.81 -12.74 16.87
C ARG A 5 -4.75 -11.26 16.48
N GLY A 6 -4.26 -10.99 15.29
CA GLY A 6 -4.06 -9.63 14.84
C GLY A 6 -3.00 -8.93 15.68
N ARG A 7 -3.16 -7.65 15.91
CA ARG A 7 -2.18 -6.88 16.68
C ARG A 7 -2.30 -6.99 18.21
N ALA A 8 -3.38 -7.52 18.72
CA ALA A 8 -3.65 -7.90 20.13
C ALA A 8 -2.84 -7.12 21.19
N GLY A 9 -3.03 -5.81 21.31
CA GLY A 9 -2.35 -4.97 22.31
C GLY A 9 -0.96 -4.46 21.91
N VAL A 10 -0.49 -4.78 20.71
CA VAL A 10 0.74 -4.23 20.14
C VAL A 10 0.47 -2.85 19.53
N PRO A 11 1.26 -1.82 19.85
CA PRO A 11 1.10 -0.49 19.25
C PRO A 11 1.33 -0.53 17.73
N SER A 12 0.65 0.37 17.00
CA SER A 12 0.95 0.59 15.59
C SER A 12 2.37 1.16 15.44
N GLU A 13 3.06 0.74 14.40
CA GLU A 13 4.41 1.23 14.09
C GLU A 13 4.35 2.33 13.04
N LYS A 14 5.02 3.44 13.32
CA LYS A 14 5.22 4.47 12.32
C LYS A 14 6.19 3.96 11.25
N ARG A 15 5.76 4.05 10.00
CA ARG A 15 6.56 3.64 8.83
C ARG A 15 7.13 4.88 8.17
N SER A 16 8.45 5.01 8.12
CA SER A 16 9.08 6.21 7.55
C SER A 16 10.22 5.92 6.58
N ALA A 17 10.88 4.77 6.69
CA ALA A 17 12.06 4.47 5.88
C ALA A 17 11.77 4.28 4.39
N THR A 18 10.58 3.75 4.05
CA THR A 18 10.17 3.42 2.66
C THR A 18 8.80 4.00 2.32
N PHE A 19 8.44 5.06 3.02
CA PHE A 19 7.15 5.75 2.86
C PHE A 19 7.36 7.27 2.90
N SER A 20 6.56 7.99 2.13
CA SER A 20 6.46 9.45 2.20
C SER A 20 5.14 9.82 2.89
N GLY A 21 5.20 10.81 3.78
CA GLY A 21 4.05 11.22 4.58
C GLY A 21 3.85 10.36 5.82
N ALA A 22 2.73 10.54 6.50
CA ALA A 22 2.43 9.82 7.74
C ALA A 22 1.78 8.46 7.43
N VAL A 23 2.48 7.40 7.78
CA VAL A 23 2.03 6.02 7.56
C VAL A 23 2.26 5.21 8.83
N TYR A 24 1.25 4.44 9.22
CA TYR A 24 1.32 3.50 10.33
C TYR A 24 1.01 2.10 9.87
N GLY A 25 1.73 1.12 10.39
CA GLY A 25 1.52 -0.29 10.04
C GLY A 25 1.30 -1.16 11.25
N ASP A 26 0.47 -2.16 11.08
CA ASP A 26 0.21 -3.20 12.07
C ASP A 26 0.51 -4.56 11.45
N SER A 27 1.39 -5.34 12.06
CA SER A 27 1.59 -6.72 11.65
C SER A 27 0.43 -7.57 12.15
N ILE A 28 -0.30 -8.19 11.23
CA ILE A 28 -1.38 -9.11 11.55
C ILE A 28 -0.86 -10.54 11.59
N MET A 29 -0.11 -10.93 10.57
CA MET A 29 0.60 -12.21 10.52
C MET A 29 2.05 -11.93 10.10
N PRO A 30 3.04 -12.26 10.93
CA PRO A 30 4.44 -12.12 10.52
C PRO A 30 4.75 -13.11 9.38
N VAL A 31 5.88 -12.92 8.72
CA VAL A 31 6.26 -13.82 7.61
C VAL A 31 6.18 -15.27 8.05
N THR A 32 5.32 -16.02 7.39
CA THR A 32 5.05 -17.42 7.65
C THR A 32 4.97 -18.12 6.31
N ASP A 33 5.88 -19.05 6.05
CA ASP A 33 5.96 -19.75 4.75
C ASP A 33 5.97 -18.76 3.58
N LYS A 34 6.78 -17.71 3.70
CA LYS A 34 6.96 -16.62 2.72
C LYS A 34 5.73 -15.73 2.49
N VAL A 35 4.74 -15.79 3.37
CA VAL A 35 3.56 -14.95 3.31
C VAL A 35 3.48 -14.10 4.56
N SER A 36 3.18 -12.81 4.41
CA SER A 36 2.87 -11.92 5.53
C SER A 36 1.57 -11.19 5.29
N VAL A 37 0.90 -10.81 6.37
CA VAL A 37 -0.32 -10.00 6.33
C VAL A 37 -0.13 -8.83 7.26
N GLY A 38 -0.32 -7.63 6.75
CA GLY A 38 -0.24 -6.41 7.53
C GLY A 38 -1.38 -5.46 7.18
N SER A 39 -1.72 -4.60 8.11
CA SER A 39 -2.62 -3.47 7.86
C SER A 39 -1.79 -2.21 7.77
N VAL A 40 -2.01 -1.40 6.75
CA VAL A 40 -1.26 -0.16 6.53
C VAL A 40 -2.23 1.01 6.45
N ASN A 41 -1.96 2.03 7.25
CA ASN A 41 -2.79 3.22 7.36
C ASN A 41 -2.02 4.42 6.82
N PHE A 42 -2.52 4.99 5.74
CA PHE A 42 -1.94 6.15 5.06
C PHE A 42 -2.77 7.39 5.39
N ALA A 43 -2.15 8.42 5.93
CA ALA A 43 -2.77 9.74 6.00
C ALA A 43 -2.96 10.31 4.58
N PRO A 44 -3.85 11.31 4.39
CA PRO A 44 -3.96 11.98 3.09
C PRO A 44 -2.60 12.43 2.58
N GLY A 45 -2.30 12.13 1.31
CA GLY A 45 -1.02 12.46 0.69
C GLY A 45 0.11 11.47 0.91
N ALA A 46 -0.05 10.53 1.82
CA ALA A 46 0.99 9.55 2.13
C ALA A 46 1.02 8.39 1.13
N ARG A 47 2.21 7.87 0.86
CA ARG A 47 2.41 6.81 -0.13
C ARG A 47 3.66 6.00 0.16
N THR A 48 3.74 4.81 -0.45
CA THR A 48 4.95 4.00 -0.44
C THR A 48 6.01 4.57 -1.38
N PHE A 49 7.24 4.13 -1.22
CA PHE A 49 8.26 4.21 -2.28
C PHE A 49 7.91 3.23 -3.39
N TRP A 50 8.59 3.31 -4.52
CA TRP A 50 8.56 2.28 -5.56
C TRP A 50 9.07 0.98 -4.99
N HIS A 51 8.41 -0.12 -5.31
CA HIS A 51 8.82 -1.45 -4.85
C HIS A 51 8.21 -2.56 -5.69
N SER A 52 8.68 -3.76 -5.45
CA SER A 52 8.16 -4.98 -6.07
C SER A 52 8.20 -6.13 -5.08
N HIS A 53 7.44 -7.17 -5.35
CA HIS A 53 7.35 -8.36 -4.51
C HIS A 53 7.72 -9.60 -5.31
N GLU A 54 8.49 -10.49 -4.71
CA GLU A 54 8.99 -11.68 -5.35
C GLU A 54 7.90 -12.54 -6.01
N GLN A 55 6.77 -12.69 -5.33
CA GLN A 55 5.65 -13.53 -5.79
C GLN A 55 4.33 -12.76 -5.91
N GLY A 56 4.37 -11.46 -5.71
CA GLY A 56 3.22 -10.59 -5.81
C GLY A 56 2.63 -10.15 -4.48
N GLN A 57 1.55 -9.40 -4.58
CA GLN A 57 0.88 -8.83 -3.40
C GLN A 57 -0.62 -8.67 -3.66
N ILE A 58 -1.41 -8.92 -2.64
CA ILE A 58 -2.84 -8.61 -2.63
C ILE A 58 -3.04 -7.42 -1.69
N LEU A 59 -3.65 -6.35 -2.21
CA LEU A 59 -4.10 -5.21 -1.42
C LEU A 59 -5.61 -5.23 -1.33
N GLN A 60 -6.15 -5.19 -0.13
CA GLN A 60 -7.59 -5.06 0.08
C GLN A 60 -7.87 -3.79 0.88
N VAL A 61 -8.58 -2.86 0.28
CA VAL A 61 -8.92 -1.59 0.94
C VAL A 61 -10.04 -1.83 1.94
N THR A 62 -9.77 -1.54 3.21
CA THR A 62 -10.72 -1.71 4.29
C THR A 62 -11.41 -0.41 4.68
N SER A 63 -10.78 0.74 4.41
CA SER A 63 -11.37 2.05 4.70
C SER A 63 -10.68 3.13 3.87
N GLY A 64 -11.43 4.15 3.48
CA GLY A 64 -10.92 5.28 2.72
C GLY A 64 -10.69 4.98 1.25
N SER A 65 -9.80 5.73 0.63
CA SER A 65 -9.52 5.65 -0.80
C SER A 65 -8.12 6.13 -1.15
N GLY A 66 -7.62 5.65 -2.27
CA GLY A 66 -6.31 6.02 -2.77
C GLY A 66 -6.04 5.45 -4.15
N PHE A 67 -4.78 5.17 -4.41
CA PHE A 67 -4.31 4.75 -5.72
C PHE A 67 -3.31 3.59 -5.61
N VAL A 68 -3.28 2.79 -6.66
CA VAL A 68 -2.18 1.89 -6.96
C VAL A 68 -1.72 2.17 -8.39
N CYS A 69 -0.42 2.22 -8.60
CA CYS A 69 0.14 2.60 -9.89
C CYS A 69 1.35 1.72 -10.22
N LEU A 70 1.29 1.05 -11.38
CA LEU A 70 2.45 0.36 -11.94
C LEU A 70 3.39 1.35 -12.60
N ASP A 71 4.67 1.05 -12.63
CA ASP A 71 5.65 1.81 -13.38
C ASP A 71 5.28 1.79 -14.87
N GLY A 72 5.17 2.98 -15.46
CA GLY A 72 4.72 3.14 -16.83
C GLY A 72 3.22 2.95 -17.06
N GLY A 73 2.45 2.69 -16.00
CA GLY A 73 1.00 2.51 -16.08
C GLY A 73 0.22 3.73 -15.62
N GLU A 74 -1.07 3.70 -15.88
CA GLU A 74 -1.99 4.72 -15.36
C GLU A 74 -2.38 4.41 -13.92
N PRO A 75 -2.46 5.42 -13.04
CA PRO A 75 -2.94 5.22 -11.69
C PRO A 75 -4.35 4.63 -11.67
N GLN A 76 -4.55 3.62 -10.83
CA GLN A 76 -5.85 3.00 -10.61
C GLN A 76 -6.40 3.45 -9.26
N VAL A 77 -7.62 3.97 -9.25
CA VAL A 77 -8.32 4.30 -8.01
C VAL A 77 -8.70 3.01 -7.29
N ILE A 78 -8.42 2.98 -6.00
CA ILE A 78 -8.86 1.89 -5.11
C ILE A 78 -9.57 2.50 -3.89
N ARG A 79 -10.66 1.89 -3.48
CA ARG A 79 -11.49 2.37 -2.36
C ARG A 79 -12.04 1.18 -1.59
N THR A 80 -12.69 1.46 -0.48
CA THR A 80 -13.23 0.44 0.43
C THR A 80 -13.95 -0.68 -0.33
N GLY A 81 -13.49 -1.91 -0.09
CA GLY A 81 -14.00 -3.12 -0.72
C GLY A 81 -13.21 -3.60 -1.93
N ASP A 82 -12.40 -2.72 -2.53
CA ASP A 82 -11.62 -3.09 -3.71
C ASP A 82 -10.43 -3.97 -3.35
N VAL A 83 -10.08 -4.85 -4.26
CA VAL A 83 -8.91 -5.71 -4.17
C VAL A 83 -8.02 -5.46 -5.39
N ALA A 84 -6.75 -5.16 -5.14
CA ALA A 84 -5.75 -5.06 -6.20
C ALA A 84 -4.84 -6.28 -6.14
N TRP A 85 -4.63 -6.91 -7.29
CA TRP A 85 -3.63 -7.95 -7.46
C TRP A 85 -2.42 -7.35 -8.17
N ILE A 86 -1.26 -7.39 -7.50
CA ILE A 86 0.01 -6.98 -8.07
C ILE A 86 0.81 -8.26 -8.33
N ALA A 87 1.16 -8.50 -9.58
CA ALA A 87 1.86 -9.73 -9.97
C ALA A 87 3.33 -9.71 -9.54
N ALA A 88 3.95 -10.87 -9.54
CA ALA A 88 5.36 -11.04 -9.19
C ALA A 88 6.25 -10.08 -9.99
N GLY A 89 7.10 -9.35 -9.31
CA GLY A 89 8.11 -8.47 -9.92
C GLY A 89 7.57 -7.15 -10.48
N GLU A 90 6.27 -6.89 -10.45
CA GLU A 90 5.72 -5.62 -10.93
C GLU A 90 6.14 -4.46 -10.03
N ARG A 91 6.89 -3.53 -10.59
CA ARG A 91 7.31 -2.30 -9.91
C ARG A 91 6.12 -1.36 -9.79
N HIS A 92 5.78 -0.98 -8.56
CA HIS A 92 4.58 -0.20 -8.28
C HIS A 92 4.73 0.66 -7.02
N TRP A 93 3.76 1.54 -6.83
CA TRP A 93 3.54 2.24 -5.57
C TRP A 93 2.04 2.29 -5.28
N HIS A 94 1.69 2.50 -4.03
CA HIS A 94 0.31 2.76 -3.60
C HIS A 94 0.30 3.75 -2.44
N GLY A 95 -0.84 4.41 -2.28
CA GLY A 95 -0.99 5.43 -1.25
C GLY A 95 -2.37 6.04 -1.24
N ALA A 96 -2.59 6.90 -0.25
CA ALA A 96 -3.85 7.62 -0.07
C ALA A 96 -4.04 8.71 -1.13
N SER A 97 -5.28 9.11 -1.35
CA SER A 97 -5.59 10.29 -2.13
C SER A 97 -5.16 11.57 -1.39
N GLY A 98 -5.22 12.71 -2.06
CA GLY A 98 -4.82 13.97 -1.45
C GLY A 98 -5.78 14.48 -0.38
N ASP A 99 -7.01 14.03 -0.41
CA ASP A 99 -8.10 14.50 0.47
C ASP A 99 -8.74 13.41 1.33
N SER A 100 -8.22 12.20 1.27
CA SER A 100 -8.72 11.08 2.09
C SER A 100 -7.57 10.21 2.59
N TYR A 101 -7.74 9.65 3.78
CA TYR A 101 -6.88 8.57 4.24
C TYR A 101 -7.21 7.27 3.49
N MET A 102 -6.31 6.30 3.57
CA MET A 102 -6.57 4.95 3.08
C MET A 102 -5.99 3.93 4.06
N VAL A 103 -6.79 2.92 4.37
CA VAL A 103 -6.34 1.75 5.12
C VAL A 103 -6.52 0.53 4.23
N HIS A 104 -5.47 -0.25 4.05
CA HIS A 104 -5.58 -1.52 3.36
C HIS A 104 -4.88 -2.64 4.12
N THR A 105 -5.35 -3.85 3.91
CA THR A 105 -4.64 -5.06 4.28
C THR A 105 -3.73 -5.42 3.11
N ALA A 106 -2.47 -5.71 3.42
CA ALA A 106 -1.49 -6.16 2.44
C ALA A 106 -1.13 -7.61 2.74
N THR A 107 -1.41 -8.50 1.80
CA THR A 107 -0.93 -9.88 1.82
C THR A 107 0.23 -9.96 0.84
N THR A 108 1.44 -10.09 1.38
CA THR A 108 2.68 -10.04 0.60
C THR A 108 3.28 -11.43 0.47
N LEU A 109 3.63 -11.79 -0.75
CA LEU A 109 4.11 -13.13 -1.13
C LEU A 109 5.58 -13.04 -1.53
N GLY A 110 6.44 -13.65 -0.71
CA GLY A 110 7.89 -13.59 -0.91
C GLY A 110 8.52 -12.32 -0.35
N THR A 111 9.73 -12.02 -0.79
CA THR A 111 10.48 -10.85 -0.34
C THR A 111 10.05 -9.57 -1.07
N THR A 112 10.25 -8.44 -0.43
CA THR A 112 9.99 -7.11 -1.02
C THR A 112 11.31 -6.45 -1.38
N THR A 113 11.40 -5.91 -2.59
CA THR A 113 12.52 -5.09 -3.05
C THR A 113 12.07 -3.64 -3.05
N TRP A 114 12.60 -2.86 -2.13
CA TRP A 114 12.34 -1.41 -2.04
C TRP A 114 13.30 -0.64 -2.94
N GLN A 115 12.76 0.39 -3.59
CA GLN A 115 13.49 1.25 -4.51
C GLN A 115 13.36 2.72 -4.09
N GLU A 116 13.47 3.64 -5.03
CA GLU A 116 13.48 5.07 -4.73
C GLU A 116 12.10 5.60 -4.34
N GLU A 117 12.10 6.77 -3.72
CA GLU A 117 10.90 7.52 -3.40
C GLU A 117 10.10 7.87 -4.65
N VAL A 118 8.79 7.86 -4.55
CA VAL A 118 7.91 8.37 -5.61
C VAL A 118 8.00 9.89 -5.60
N ALA A 119 8.49 10.47 -6.68
CA ALA A 119 8.64 11.91 -6.80
C ALA A 119 7.30 12.63 -6.59
N GLU A 120 7.35 13.80 -5.96
CA GLU A 120 6.16 14.60 -5.66
C GLU A 120 5.33 14.88 -6.91
N GLU A 121 5.97 15.17 -8.03
CA GLU A 121 5.29 15.42 -9.30
C GLU A 121 4.57 14.18 -9.86
N VAL A 122 5.11 12.98 -9.65
CA VAL A 122 4.47 11.72 -10.04
C VAL A 122 3.20 11.51 -9.21
N TYR A 123 3.30 11.74 -7.91
CA TYR A 123 2.15 11.65 -7.01
C TYR A 123 1.08 12.69 -7.36
N ARG A 124 1.46 13.95 -7.55
CA ARG A 124 0.53 15.03 -7.92
C ARG A 124 -0.20 14.74 -9.22
N LYS A 125 0.47 14.13 -10.18
CA LYS A 125 -0.14 13.73 -11.44
C LYS A 125 -1.24 12.70 -11.23
N ALA A 126 -1.05 11.77 -10.29
CA ALA A 126 -2.05 10.76 -9.95
C ALA A 126 -3.27 11.35 -9.24
N VAL A 127 -3.06 12.27 -8.29
CA VAL A 127 -4.13 12.83 -7.45
C VAL A 127 -4.71 14.14 -7.97
N GLY A 128 -4.07 14.78 -8.95
CA GLY A 128 -4.45 16.08 -9.48
C GLY A 128 -5.58 16.03 -10.50
N PRO A 129 -5.99 17.19 -11.07
CA PRO A 129 -7.14 17.30 -11.97
C PRO A 129 -7.06 16.43 -13.22
N GLY A 130 -5.85 16.12 -13.69
CA GLY A 130 -5.63 15.26 -14.85
C GLY A 130 -5.57 13.77 -14.54
N GLY A 131 -5.61 13.40 -13.28
CA GLY A 131 -5.58 12.01 -12.84
C GLY A 131 -6.96 11.37 -12.77
N PRO A 132 -7.03 10.07 -12.44
CA PRO A 132 -8.32 9.39 -12.29
C PRO A 132 -9.11 9.97 -11.13
N LYS A 133 -10.42 10.02 -11.27
CA LYS A 133 -11.30 10.58 -10.25
C LYS A 133 -11.88 9.50 -9.36
N ILE A 134 -11.92 9.78 -8.07
CA ILE A 134 -12.62 8.96 -7.09
C ILE A 134 -14.07 9.45 -7.06
N ALA A 135 -14.95 8.63 -7.60
CA ALA A 135 -16.39 8.95 -7.63
C ALA A 135 -17.09 8.46 -6.35
#